data_954c2dc01a7a8b90ecf0542a8d192cbd
#
_entry.id   954c2dc01a7a8b90ecf0542a8d192cbd
#
_cell.length_a   1.000
_cell.length_b   1.000
_cell.length_c   1.000
_cell.angle_alpha   90.00
_cell.angle_beta   90.00
_cell.angle_gamma   90.00
#
_symmetry.space_group_name_H-M   'P 1'
#
loop_
_entity.id
_entity.type
_entity.pdbx_description
1 polymer ?
#
loop_
_entity_poly.entity_id
_entity_poly.type
_entity_poly.pdbx_seq_one_letter_code
_entity_poly.pdbx_strand_id
1 'polypeptide(L)'
;MFSHIFKYEFKSCLRQKGILFWLIAFPIILGCFFKMAFSGIYEKDVAFNAIPVAVTKIEENDILKQVLEQISEGDDALFKVTYTDIDKAEEMLKNEDIKGIINASDLSLEFGSTGIQQTIVKTFIQQYKTQEKIITDTAKNAPQKLDKVIASLSEKISPNEDIPLHGNPDMTIQFFYNLLAMTALFGSMSGLFVAQENQGDLSALGARRCCSPANKLTSITATLLAFHVVEMICMVISVSFLRFVLKVDFGSKLPLVYLAAIVGGITGISMGFFVGSFRIKEGVKMSVVMAVSMTCCFFSGLMSNTMKGTVAEHCPIFNEINPAAIISDSFYCLNLYEDYRRFTVKIISMAVYTVLFTLGGYVLTRRRKYASL
;
A
#
# COMPACT_ATOMS: atom_id res chain seq x y z
N MET A 1 -2.97 -42.11 -12.59
CA MET A 1 -2.91 -41.10 -13.67
C MET A 1 -2.78 -39.67 -13.10
N PHE A 2 -3.70 -39.23 -12.24
CA PHE A 2 -3.65 -37.91 -11.59
C PHE A 2 -2.29 -37.62 -10.89
N SER A 3 -1.86 -38.50 -9.97
CA SER A 3 -0.60 -38.34 -9.24
C SER A 3 0.64 -38.29 -10.15
N HIS A 4 0.62 -39.02 -11.24
CA HIS A 4 1.69 -39.02 -12.24
C HIS A 4 1.76 -37.66 -12.93
N ILE A 5 0.65 -37.15 -13.43
CA ILE A 5 0.57 -35.82 -14.08
C ILE A 5 1.02 -34.75 -13.07
N PHE A 6 0.45 -34.74 -11.89
CA PHE A 6 0.82 -33.79 -10.81
C PHE A 6 2.33 -33.75 -10.55
N LYS A 7 2.96 -34.95 -10.36
CA LYS A 7 4.39 -35.04 -10.07
C LYS A 7 5.27 -34.44 -11.18
N TYR A 8 4.93 -34.69 -12.44
CA TYR A 8 5.72 -34.18 -13.55
C TYR A 8 5.48 -32.69 -13.77
N GLU A 9 4.24 -32.22 -13.60
CA GLU A 9 3.90 -30.80 -13.68
C GLU A 9 4.55 -29.96 -12.58
N PHE A 10 4.53 -30.46 -11.35
CA PHE A 10 5.24 -29.86 -10.24
C PHE A 10 6.74 -29.71 -10.56
N LYS A 11 7.35 -30.78 -11.08
CA LYS A 11 8.77 -30.74 -11.48
C LYS A 11 9.00 -29.81 -12.67
N SER A 12 8.08 -29.74 -13.63
CA SER A 12 8.13 -28.84 -14.79
C SER A 12 8.09 -27.39 -14.34
N CYS A 13 7.15 -27.05 -13.46
CA CYS A 13 7.00 -25.71 -12.92
C CYS A 13 8.28 -25.24 -12.19
N LEU A 14 8.89 -26.08 -11.35
CA LEU A 14 10.15 -25.77 -10.66
C LEU A 14 11.35 -25.59 -11.60
N ARG A 15 11.27 -26.06 -12.85
CA ARG A 15 12.30 -25.86 -13.87
C ARG A 15 12.13 -24.60 -14.70
N GLN A 16 11.00 -23.95 -14.59
CA GLN A 16 10.70 -22.69 -15.31
C GLN A 16 11.34 -21.50 -14.60
N LYS A 17 12.65 -21.29 -14.85
CA LYS A 17 13.44 -20.25 -14.18
C LYS A 17 12.85 -18.84 -14.33
N GLY A 18 12.23 -18.53 -15.47
CA GLY A 18 11.60 -17.23 -15.68
C GLY A 18 10.40 -16.98 -14.76
N ILE A 19 9.56 -17.99 -14.53
CA ILE A 19 8.43 -17.88 -13.60
C ILE A 19 8.95 -17.72 -12.16
N LEU A 20 9.89 -18.57 -11.75
CA LEU A 20 10.45 -18.51 -10.39
C LEU A 20 11.16 -17.19 -10.10
N PHE A 21 11.77 -16.58 -11.12
CA PHE A 21 12.33 -15.24 -10.97
C PHE A 21 11.26 -14.22 -10.59
N TRP A 22 10.14 -14.19 -11.31
CA TRP A 22 9.05 -13.24 -11.04
C TRP A 22 8.31 -13.53 -9.73
N LEU A 23 8.24 -14.79 -9.30
CA LEU A 23 7.51 -15.19 -8.08
C LEU A 23 8.35 -15.13 -6.80
N ILE A 24 9.69 -15.24 -6.90
CA ILE A 24 10.57 -15.28 -5.72
C ILE A 24 11.61 -14.15 -5.78
N ALA A 25 12.45 -14.13 -6.83
CA ALA A 25 13.59 -13.22 -6.85
C ALA A 25 13.14 -11.75 -6.95
N PHE A 26 12.20 -11.47 -7.84
CA PHE A 26 11.72 -10.09 -8.06
C PHE A 26 11.06 -9.46 -6.82
N PRO A 27 10.11 -10.12 -6.12
CA PRO A 27 9.55 -9.58 -4.88
C PRO A 27 10.59 -9.36 -3.78
N ILE A 28 11.57 -10.25 -3.66
CA ILE A 28 12.67 -10.12 -2.71
C ILE A 28 13.51 -8.88 -3.03
N ILE A 29 13.94 -8.73 -4.29
CA ILE A 29 14.73 -7.58 -4.76
C ILE A 29 13.96 -6.28 -4.55
N LEU A 30 12.71 -6.22 -5.00
CA LEU A 30 11.87 -5.02 -4.86
C LEU A 30 11.56 -4.70 -3.39
N GLY A 31 11.34 -5.71 -2.56
CA GLY A 31 11.18 -5.55 -1.12
C GLY A 31 12.42 -4.95 -0.45
N CYS A 32 13.63 -5.38 -0.85
CA CYS A 32 14.88 -4.77 -0.39
C CYS A 32 14.99 -3.29 -0.84
N PHE A 33 14.63 -2.98 -2.07
CA PHE A 33 14.62 -1.58 -2.55
C PHE A 33 13.61 -0.72 -1.77
N PHE A 34 12.42 -1.22 -1.50
CA PHE A 34 11.45 -0.51 -0.67
C PHE A 34 12.01 -0.27 0.74
N LYS A 35 12.62 -1.29 1.35
CA LYS A 35 13.24 -1.13 2.68
C LYS A 35 14.35 -0.08 2.67
N MET A 36 15.22 -0.08 1.67
CA MET A 36 16.27 0.94 1.53
C MET A 36 15.71 2.34 1.28
N ALA A 37 14.71 2.46 0.40
CA ALA A 37 14.09 3.76 0.10
C ALA A 37 13.37 4.36 1.31
N PHE A 38 12.75 3.53 2.13
CA PHE A 38 11.97 3.97 3.28
C PHE A 38 12.76 3.96 4.59
N SER A 39 13.98 3.40 4.66
CA SER A 39 14.79 3.36 5.90
C SER A 39 15.04 4.75 6.46
N GLY A 40 15.31 5.73 5.62
CA GLY A 40 15.48 7.12 6.03
C GLY A 40 14.20 7.79 6.58
N ILE A 41 13.03 7.21 6.29
CA ILE A 41 11.76 7.65 6.88
C ILE A 41 11.55 6.98 8.24
N TYR A 42 11.95 5.73 8.40
CA TYR A 42 11.91 5.00 9.68
C TYR A 42 12.93 5.51 10.70
N GLU A 43 14.13 5.95 10.27
CA GLU A 43 15.15 6.54 11.14
C GLU A 43 14.80 7.99 11.52
N LYS A 44 14.00 8.66 10.71
CA LYS A 44 13.34 9.93 11.03
C LYS A 44 11.97 9.72 11.67
N ASP A 45 11.74 8.53 12.25
CA ASP A 45 10.68 8.42 13.22
C ASP A 45 10.91 9.50 14.27
N VAL A 46 10.35 10.59 13.88
CA VAL A 46 9.50 11.46 14.63
C VAL A 46 9.78 11.38 16.14
N ALA A 47 11.02 11.47 16.55
CA ALA A 47 11.29 12.46 17.55
C ALA A 47 10.84 13.75 16.84
N PHE A 48 9.69 14.32 17.25
CA PHE A 48 9.31 15.66 16.87
C PHE A 48 10.46 16.55 17.34
N ASN A 49 11.52 16.59 16.51
CA ASN A 49 12.61 17.51 16.77
C ASN A 49 11.97 18.89 16.61
N ALA A 50 11.98 19.63 17.68
CA ALA A 50 11.44 20.98 17.70
C ALA A 50 11.86 21.71 16.41
N ILE A 51 10.89 22.22 15.66
CA ILE A 51 11.14 22.86 14.37
C ILE A 51 11.94 24.14 14.60
N PRO A 52 13.17 24.27 14.05
CA PRO A 52 13.96 25.46 14.22
C PRO A 52 13.36 26.66 13.46
N VAL A 53 12.98 27.71 14.17
CA VAL A 53 12.40 28.95 13.61
C VAL A 53 13.10 30.17 14.17
N ALA A 54 13.28 31.17 13.33
CA ALA A 54 13.72 32.49 13.80
C ALA A 54 12.51 33.39 14.01
N VAL A 55 12.58 34.23 15.06
CA VAL A 55 11.56 35.25 15.36
C VAL A 55 12.23 36.60 15.36
N THR A 56 11.69 37.51 14.57
CA THR A 56 12.20 38.88 14.45
C THR A 56 11.20 39.86 15.05
N LYS A 57 11.68 40.99 15.55
CA LYS A 57 10.89 42.07 16.15
C LYS A 57 9.97 41.64 17.29
N ILE A 58 10.44 40.72 18.14
CA ILE A 58 9.63 40.13 19.22
C ILE A 58 9.24 41.15 20.30
N GLU A 59 9.98 42.24 20.43
CA GLU A 59 9.70 43.29 21.39
C GLU A 59 8.37 44.01 21.15
N GLU A 60 7.80 43.87 19.97
CA GLU A 60 6.52 44.44 19.59
C GLU A 60 5.30 43.54 19.94
N ASN A 61 5.51 42.26 20.39
CA ASN A 61 4.45 41.34 20.72
C ASN A 61 4.78 40.41 21.90
N ASP A 62 4.58 40.91 23.11
CA ASP A 62 4.83 40.17 24.35
C ASP A 62 3.97 38.92 24.52
N ILE A 63 2.75 38.92 23.99
CA ILE A 63 1.82 37.78 24.09
C ILE A 63 2.36 36.63 23.23
N LEU A 64 2.76 36.92 22.00
CA LEU A 64 3.36 35.92 21.13
C LEU A 64 4.62 35.31 21.73
N LYS A 65 5.45 36.16 22.40
CA LYS A 65 6.65 35.70 23.08
C LYS A 65 6.35 34.66 24.17
N GLN A 66 5.38 34.95 25.03
CA GLN A 66 4.96 34.00 26.09
C GLN A 66 4.43 32.68 25.52
N VAL A 67 3.64 32.74 24.47
CA VAL A 67 3.12 31.54 23.81
C VAL A 67 4.24 30.73 23.18
N LEU A 68 5.18 31.37 22.49
CA LEU A 68 6.33 30.70 21.88
C LEU A 68 7.27 30.09 22.94
N GLU A 69 7.53 30.76 24.05
CA GLU A 69 8.30 30.22 25.18
C GLU A 69 7.62 28.95 25.74
N GLN A 70 6.32 28.98 25.97
CA GLN A 70 5.56 27.86 26.52
C GLN A 70 5.61 26.63 25.63
N ILE A 71 5.57 26.78 24.30
CA ILE A 71 5.61 25.66 23.35
C ILE A 71 7.03 25.26 22.93
N SER A 72 8.05 25.99 23.41
CA SER A 72 9.46 25.71 23.17
C SER A 72 10.13 25.01 24.36
N GLU A 73 9.43 24.85 25.50
CA GLU A 73 9.91 24.19 26.69
C GLU A 73 9.39 22.76 26.82
N GLY A 74 10.23 21.82 27.26
CA GLY A 74 9.90 20.43 27.54
C GLY A 74 10.37 19.44 26.49
N ASP A 75 10.17 18.16 26.77
CA ASP A 75 10.54 17.04 25.88
C ASP A 75 9.65 16.99 24.61
N ASP A 76 8.46 17.60 24.66
CA ASP A 76 7.50 17.71 23.55
C ASP A 76 7.51 19.09 22.87
N ALA A 77 8.64 19.84 22.96
CA ALA A 77 8.76 21.16 22.36
C ALA A 77 8.45 21.16 20.86
N LEU A 78 7.46 21.97 20.45
CA LEU A 78 7.05 22.05 19.04
C LEU A 78 8.03 22.89 18.21
N PHE A 79 8.59 23.96 18.78
CA PHE A 79 9.52 24.86 18.12
C PHE A 79 10.80 25.03 18.90
N LYS A 80 11.91 25.14 18.16
CA LYS A 80 13.19 25.67 18.69
C LYS A 80 13.33 27.11 18.22
N VAL A 81 12.95 28.03 19.08
CA VAL A 81 12.88 29.45 18.74
C VAL A 81 14.26 30.10 18.91
N THR A 82 14.67 30.88 17.91
CA THR A 82 15.86 31.73 17.96
C THR A 82 15.43 33.17 17.69
N TYR A 83 15.64 34.06 18.68
CA TYR A 83 15.34 35.47 18.52
C TYR A 83 16.55 36.20 17.90
N THR A 84 16.33 36.87 16.78
CA THR A 84 17.40 37.52 16.02
C THR A 84 16.88 38.63 15.10
N ASP A 85 17.81 39.44 14.57
CA ASP A 85 17.48 40.44 13.57
C ASP A 85 17.21 39.82 12.21
N ILE A 86 16.52 40.58 11.34
CA ILE A 86 16.04 40.07 10.03
C ILE A 86 17.19 39.62 9.12
N ASP A 87 18.31 40.39 9.10
CA ASP A 87 19.45 40.08 8.24
C ASP A 87 20.11 38.73 8.60
N LYS A 88 20.24 38.46 9.91
CA LYS A 88 20.76 37.17 10.40
C LYS A 88 19.76 36.03 10.19
N ALA A 89 18.45 36.30 10.36
CA ALA A 89 17.41 35.30 10.10
C ALA A 89 17.41 34.86 8.64
N GLU A 90 17.57 35.79 7.69
CA GLU A 90 17.69 35.47 6.27
C GLU A 90 18.94 34.63 5.95
N GLU A 91 20.08 34.95 6.60
CA GLU A 91 21.30 34.15 6.44
C GLU A 91 21.13 32.73 6.97
N MET A 92 20.53 32.55 8.15
CA MET A 92 20.19 31.24 8.72
C MET A 92 19.20 30.47 7.85
N LEU A 93 18.24 31.17 7.23
CA LEU A 93 17.28 30.53 6.30
C LEU A 93 17.97 30.04 5.01
N LYS A 94 18.91 30.83 4.47
CA LYS A 94 19.69 30.43 3.27
C LYS A 94 20.63 29.27 3.56
N ASN A 95 21.18 29.19 4.78
CA ASN A 95 22.04 28.08 5.23
C ASN A 95 21.24 26.84 5.67
N GLU A 96 19.91 26.88 5.61
CA GLU A 96 18.99 25.82 6.06
C GLU A 96 19.07 25.52 7.59
N ASP A 97 19.66 26.37 8.38
CA ASP A 97 19.74 26.22 9.84
C ASP A 97 18.37 26.39 10.51
N ILE A 98 17.46 27.13 9.87
CA ILE A 98 16.06 27.30 10.28
C ILE A 98 15.10 26.97 9.14
N LYS A 99 13.86 26.65 9.50
CA LYS A 99 12.82 26.25 8.53
C LYS A 99 11.83 27.36 8.19
N GLY A 100 11.87 28.45 8.93
CA GLY A 100 11.04 29.63 8.66
C GLY A 100 11.39 30.82 9.56
N ILE A 101 11.01 32.00 9.09
CA ILE A 101 11.12 33.27 9.83
C ILE A 101 9.71 33.71 10.17
N ILE A 102 9.50 34.09 11.44
CA ILE A 102 8.25 34.65 11.96
C ILE A 102 8.53 36.10 12.31
N ASN A 103 7.89 37.05 11.65
CA ASN A 103 7.94 38.45 12.05
C ASN A 103 6.84 38.73 13.07
N ALA A 104 7.21 39.09 14.29
CA ALA A 104 6.27 39.26 15.40
C ALA A 104 5.38 40.51 15.26
N SER A 105 5.79 41.54 14.49
CA SER A 105 5.03 42.80 14.36
C SER A 105 3.79 42.67 13.50
N ASP A 106 3.85 41.94 12.39
CA ASP A 106 2.74 41.76 11.43
C ASP A 106 2.32 40.30 11.27
N LEU A 107 2.98 39.40 12.02
CA LEU A 107 2.78 37.95 11.95
C LEU A 107 3.00 37.39 10.53
N SER A 108 3.85 38.03 9.72
CA SER A 108 4.23 37.51 8.40
C SER A 108 5.22 36.36 8.54
N LEU A 109 5.22 35.49 7.52
CA LEU A 109 6.02 34.27 7.49
C LEU A 109 6.85 34.22 6.22
N GLU A 110 8.14 33.87 6.36
CA GLU A 110 9.02 33.63 5.23
C GLU A 110 9.60 32.22 5.31
N PHE A 111 9.59 31.50 4.18
CA PHE A 111 10.09 30.13 4.10
C PHE A 111 11.04 29.98 2.91
N GLY A 112 12.14 29.27 3.12
CA GLY A 112 13.10 28.95 2.03
C GLY A 112 12.64 27.79 1.13
N SER A 113 11.71 26.96 1.60
CA SER A 113 11.21 25.79 0.89
C SER A 113 9.77 25.46 1.32
N THR A 114 9.14 24.49 0.66
CA THR A 114 7.81 23.99 1.04
C THR A 114 7.93 22.58 1.62
N GLY A 115 7.27 22.31 2.75
CA GLY A 115 7.29 21.00 3.40
C GLY A 115 6.34 20.93 4.60
N ILE A 116 6.35 19.78 5.28
CA ILE A 116 5.48 19.52 6.43
C ILE A 116 5.80 20.49 7.57
N GLN A 117 7.08 20.71 7.87
CA GLN A 117 7.51 21.60 8.95
C GLN A 117 7.04 23.04 8.71
N GLN A 118 7.19 23.55 7.49
CA GLN A 118 6.71 24.88 7.10
C GLN A 118 5.19 24.99 7.18
N THR A 119 4.47 23.90 6.82
CA THR A 119 3.01 23.86 6.95
C THR A 119 2.58 23.91 8.40
N ILE A 120 3.29 23.25 9.33
CA ILE A 120 3.02 23.30 10.76
C ILE A 120 3.21 24.73 11.30
N VAL A 121 4.33 25.39 10.98
CA VAL A 121 4.59 26.79 11.38
C VAL A 121 3.51 27.72 10.84
N LYS A 122 3.13 27.57 9.57
CA LYS A 122 2.06 28.36 8.95
C LYS A 122 0.72 28.17 9.63
N THR A 123 0.34 26.93 9.90
CA THR A 123 -0.94 26.60 10.57
C THR A 123 -0.97 27.18 11.97
N PHE A 124 0.12 27.07 12.72
CA PHE A 124 0.25 27.64 14.05
C PHE A 124 0.02 29.16 14.04
N ILE A 125 0.72 29.89 13.20
CA ILE A 125 0.57 31.35 13.11
C ILE A 125 -0.83 31.76 12.61
N GLN A 126 -1.43 31.02 11.68
CA GLN A 126 -2.82 31.27 11.26
C GLN A 126 -3.80 31.07 12.41
N GLN A 127 -3.61 30.03 13.22
CA GLN A 127 -4.45 29.75 14.38
C GLN A 127 -4.26 30.84 15.44
N TYR A 128 -3.03 31.25 15.71
CA TYR A 128 -2.72 32.36 16.62
C TYR A 128 -3.42 33.66 16.18
N LYS A 129 -3.30 34.07 14.91
CA LYS A 129 -4.00 35.25 14.35
C LYS A 129 -5.51 35.17 14.55
N THR A 130 -6.08 33.99 14.33
CA THR A 130 -7.53 33.79 14.47
C THR A 130 -7.96 33.95 15.92
N GLN A 131 -7.22 33.36 16.86
CA GLN A 131 -7.49 33.45 18.30
C GLN A 131 -7.32 34.89 18.82
N GLU A 132 -6.24 35.53 18.44
CA GLU A 132 -5.96 36.96 18.79
C GLU A 132 -7.11 37.86 18.31
N LYS A 133 -7.57 37.66 17.06
CA LYS A 133 -8.70 38.42 16.51
C LYS A 133 -9.99 38.17 17.28
N ILE A 134 -10.30 36.91 17.61
CA ILE A 134 -11.50 36.54 18.37
C ILE A 134 -11.47 37.20 19.75
N ILE A 135 -10.34 37.15 20.47
CA ILE A 135 -10.18 37.75 21.78
C ILE A 135 -10.32 39.28 21.70
N THR A 136 -9.67 39.91 20.73
CA THR A 136 -9.70 41.36 20.54
C THR A 136 -11.08 41.86 20.16
N ASP A 137 -11.78 41.18 19.24
CA ASP A 137 -13.12 41.55 18.84
C ASP A 137 -14.14 41.32 19.96
N THR A 138 -13.97 40.26 20.77
CA THR A 138 -14.81 39.99 21.93
C THR A 138 -14.58 41.04 23.03
N ALA A 139 -13.36 41.41 23.29
CA ALA A 139 -13.02 42.47 24.26
C ALA A 139 -13.63 43.80 23.89
N LYS A 140 -13.67 44.16 22.58
CA LYS A 140 -14.26 45.41 22.08
C LYS A 140 -15.81 45.39 22.06
N ASN A 141 -16.42 44.29 21.62
CA ASN A 141 -17.84 44.26 21.32
C ASN A 141 -18.70 43.59 22.42
N ALA A 142 -18.10 42.72 23.24
CA ALA A 142 -18.83 41.97 24.28
C ALA A 142 -17.96 41.59 25.47
N PRO A 143 -17.42 42.57 26.22
CA PRO A 143 -16.42 42.31 27.30
C PRO A 143 -16.93 41.35 28.38
N GLN A 144 -18.24 41.29 28.62
CA GLN A 144 -18.84 40.36 29.56
C GLN A 144 -18.75 38.88 29.18
N LYS A 145 -18.44 38.57 27.90
CA LYS A 145 -18.27 37.22 27.41
C LYS A 145 -16.82 36.80 27.30
N LEU A 146 -15.86 37.68 27.59
CA LEU A 146 -14.44 37.45 27.40
C LEU A 146 -13.94 36.20 28.13
N ASP A 147 -14.29 36.06 29.42
CA ASP A 147 -13.88 34.90 30.23
C ASP A 147 -14.41 33.57 29.67
N LYS A 148 -15.65 33.57 29.13
CA LYS A 148 -16.23 32.37 28.51
C LYS A 148 -15.53 32.02 27.20
N VAL A 149 -15.15 33.02 26.41
CA VAL A 149 -14.42 32.81 25.15
C VAL A 149 -13.02 32.29 25.43
N ILE A 150 -12.30 32.88 26.40
CA ILE A 150 -10.98 32.39 26.81
C ILE A 150 -11.07 30.94 27.31
N ALA A 151 -12.05 30.61 28.15
CA ALA A 151 -12.27 29.26 28.63
C ALA A 151 -12.54 28.27 27.47
N SER A 152 -13.38 28.66 26.48
CA SER A 152 -13.67 27.82 25.32
C SER A 152 -12.48 27.67 24.36
N LEU A 153 -11.59 28.65 24.25
CA LEU A 153 -10.36 28.57 23.46
C LEU A 153 -9.30 27.70 24.16
N SER A 154 -9.33 27.63 25.50
CA SER A 154 -8.46 26.79 26.31
C SER A 154 -8.92 25.33 26.36
N GLU A 155 -10.21 25.08 26.09
CA GLU A 155 -10.75 23.74 26.03
C GLU A 155 -10.25 23.03 24.78
N LYS A 156 -9.41 21.99 24.96
CA LYS A 156 -8.97 21.12 23.88
C LYS A 156 -10.20 20.39 23.32
N ILE A 157 -10.88 20.98 22.37
CA ILE A 157 -11.85 20.26 21.56
C ILE A 157 -11.04 19.35 20.64
N SER A 158 -10.98 18.05 20.96
CA SER A 158 -10.55 17.03 20.01
C SER A 158 -11.71 16.76 19.06
N PRO A 159 -11.76 17.38 17.86
CA PRO A 159 -12.86 17.17 16.91
C PRO A 159 -12.83 15.76 16.28
N ASN A 160 -11.79 14.99 16.56
CA ASN A 160 -11.62 13.61 16.11
C ASN A 160 -11.89 12.68 17.29
N GLU A 161 -12.90 11.83 17.19
CA GLU A 161 -12.95 10.59 17.96
C GLU A 161 -11.73 9.76 17.51
N ASP A 162 -10.84 9.46 18.46
CA ASP A 162 -9.78 8.51 18.20
C ASP A 162 -10.42 7.15 17.92
N ILE A 163 -10.52 6.79 16.66
CA ILE A 163 -10.87 5.42 16.30
C ILE A 163 -9.69 4.57 16.79
N PRO A 164 -9.90 3.65 17.76
CA PRO A 164 -8.81 2.82 18.25
C PRO A 164 -8.32 1.92 17.12
N LEU A 165 -7.27 2.36 16.44
CA LEU A 165 -6.55 1.57 15.46
C LEU A 165 -5.54 0.73 16.24
N HIS A 166 -5.72 -0.59 16.23
CA HIS A 166 -4.87 -1.52 16.98
C HIS A 166 -3.54 -1.83 16.29
N GLY A 167 -3.30 -1.30 15.11
CA GLY A 167 -2.09 -1.50 14.33
C GLY A 167 -1.35 -0.19 14.03
N ASN A 168 -0.16 -0.33 13.51
CA ASN A 168 0.63 0.80 13.04
C ASN A 168 0.07 1.30 11.68
N PRO A 169 -0.52 2.50 11.59
CA PRO A 169 -1.05 3.06 10.34
C PRO A 169 0.05 3.55 9.39
N ASP A 170 1.27 3.00 9.48
CA ASP A 170 2.39 3.38 8.64
C ASP A 170 2.06 3.21 7.16
N MET A 171 2.05 4.33 6.45
CA MET A 171 1.80 4.36 5.00
C MET A 171 2.84 3.57 4.20
N THR A 172 4.04 3.34 4.74
CA THR A 172 5.09 2.61 4.05
C THR A 172 4.82 1.11 4.02
N ILE A 173 4.12 0.57 5.01
CA ILE A 173 3.72 -0.85 5.04
C ILE A 173 2.78 -1.19 3.87
N GLN A 174 1.97 -0.23 3.42
CA GLN A 174 1.08 -0.40 2.27
C GLN A 174 1.83 -0.83 0.99
N PHE A 175 3.05 -0.34 0.77
CA PHE A 175 3.86 -0.75 -0.37
C PHE A 175 4.23 -2.24 -0.32
N PHE A 176 4.49 -2.78 0.86
CA PHE A 176 4.78 -4.21 1.04
C PHE A 176 3.53 -5.08 0.84
N TYR A 177 2.34 -4.59 1.23
CA TYR A 177 1.07 -5.28 0.96
C TYR A 177 0.79 -5.32 -0.55
N ASN A 178 1.00 -4.20 -1.24
CA ASN A 178 0.86 -4.13 -2.70
C ASN A 178 1.92 -4.97 -3.42
N LEU A 179 3.14 -5.09 -2.88
CA LEU A 179 4.17 -5.99 -3.38
C LEU A 179 3.73 -7.45 -3.32
N LEU A 180 3.15 -7.88 -2.20
CA LEU A 180 2.59 -9.23 -2.08
C LEU A 180 1.40 -9.45 -3.02
N ALA A 181 0.53 -8.45 -3.17
CA ALA A 181 -0.57 -8.51 -4.15
C ALA A 181 -0.06 -8.63 -5.59
N MET A 182 0.99 -7.90 -5.94
CA MET A 182 1.66 -8.02 -7.24
C MET A 182 2.26 -9.40 -7.45
N THR A 183 2.96 -9.94 -6.44
CA THR A 183 3.52 -11.29 -6.49
C THR A 183 2.43 -12.34 -6.75
N ALA A 184 1.32 -12.25 -6.03
CA ALA A 184 0.16 -13.11 -6.21
C ALA A 184 -0.42 -13.01 -7.63
N LEU A 185 -0.56 -11.80 -8.18
CA LEU A 185 -1.06 -11.61 -9.55
C LEU A 185 -0.05 -12.06 -10.62
N PHE A 186 1.24 -12.04 -10.36
CA PHE A 186 2.23 -12.62 -11.27
C PHE A 186 2.15 -14.15 -11.36
N GLY A 187 1.52 -14.81 -10.39
CA GLY A 187 1.08 -16.19 -10.51
C GLY A 187 0.21 -16.45 -11.76
N SER A 188 -0.41 -15.41 -12.34
CA SER A 188 -1.15 -15.50 -13.60
C SER A 188 -0.28 -15.95 -14.80
N MET A 189 1.01 -15.66 -14.78
CA MET A 189 1.94 -16.20 -15.77
C MET A 189 1.99 -17.74 -15.71
N SER A 190 2.00 -18.30 -14.50
CA SER A 190 1.90 -19.74 -14.27
C SER A 190 0.58 -20.30 -14.81
N GLY A 191 -0.53 -19.59 -14.59
CA GLY A 191 -1.84 -19.95 -15.11
C GLY A 191 -1.92 -20.03 -16.64
N LEU A 192 -1.20 -19.13 -17.34
CA LEU A 192 -1.08 -19.21 -18.81
C LEU A 192 -0.46 -20.54 -19.26
N PHE A 193 0.60 -20.99 -18.59
CA PHE A 193 1.24 -22.26 -18.92
C PHE A 193 0.30 -23.45 -18.71
N VAL A 194 -0.50 -23.44 -17.64
CA VAL A 194 -1.52 -24.46 -17.42
C VAL A 194 -2.48 -24.55 -18.62
N ALA A 195 -2.91 -23.42 -19.14
CA ALA A 195 -3.80 -23.39 -20.32
C ALA A 195 -3.09 -23.90 -21.58
N GLN A 196 -1.84 -23.50 -21.81
CA GLN A 196 -1.04 -23.93 -22.97
C GLN A 196 -0.80 -25.44 -22.99
N GLU A 197 -0.43 -26.02 -21.87
CA GLU A 197 -0.10 -27.44 -21.75
C GLU A 197 -1.31 -28.35 -21.85
N ASN A 198 -2.52 -27.80 -21.72
CA ASN A 198 -3.77 -28.54 -21.84
C ASN A 198 -4.57 -28.27 -23.14
N GLN A 199 -3.97 -27.52 -24.09
CA GLN A 199 -4.59 -27.19 -25.37
C GLN A 199 -3.68 -27.64 -26.53
N GLY A 200 -4.20 -28.47 -27.42
CA GLY A 200 -3.41 -29.12 -28.48
C GLY A 200 -2.92 -28.17 -29.58
N ASP A 201 -3.61 -27.04 -29.76
CA ASP A 201 -3.28 -25.98 -30.73
C ASP A 201 -2.24 -24.96 -30.22
N LEU A 202 -1.89 -25.00 -28.95
CA LEU A 202 -0.98 -24.04 -28.34
C LEU A 202 0.42 -24.57 -28.06
N SER A 203 0.58 -25.88 -27.85
CA SER A 203 1.89 -26.47 -27.58
C SER A 203 1.96 -27.94 -28.05
N ALA A 204 3.17 -28.40 -28.40
CA ALA A 204 3.45 -29.78 -28.73
C ALA A 204 3.10 -30.74 -27.57
N LEU A 205 3.28 -30.30 -26.32
CA LEU A 205 2.92 -31.04 -25.13
C LEU A 205 1.37 -31.14 -25.00
N GLY A 206 0.68 -30.02 -25.23
CA GLY A 206 -0.77 -29.98 -25.27
C GLY A 206 -1.36 -30.89 -26.33
N ALA A 207 -0.78 -30.92 -27.53
CA ALA A 207 -1.18 -31.85 -28.61
C ALA A 207 -1.06 -33.31 -28.14
N ARG A 208 0.08 -33.72 -27.58
CA ARG A 208 0.30 -35.08 -27.04
C ARG A 208 -0.70 -35.43 -25.94
N ARG A 209 -1.01 -34.46 -25.04
CA ARG A 209 -2.01 -34.68 -23.99
C ARG A 209 -3.42 -34.81 -24.50
N CYS A 210 -3.78 -34.07 -25.54
CA CYS A 210 -5.11 -34.21 -26.17
C CYS A 210 -5.30 -35.56 -26.85
N CYS A 211 -4.24 -36.22 -27.33
CA CYS A 211 -4.23 -37.56 -27.89
C CYS A 211 -4.15 -38.66 -26.81
N SER A 212 -3.86 -38.31 -25.56
CA SER A 212 -3.79 -39.29 -24.46
C SER A 212 -5.19 -39.74 -24.02
N PRO A 213 -5.34 -41.01 -23.56
CA PRO A 213 -6.61 -41.51 -23.01
C PRO A 213 -6.99 -40.87 -21.66
N ALA A 214 -6.18 -39.95 -21.15
CA ALA A 214 -6.46 -39.24 -19.91
C ALA A 214 -7.68 -38.33 -20.03
N ASN A 215 -8.55 -38.37 -19.01
CA ASN A 215 -9.66 -37.45 -18.96
C ASN A 215 -9.12 -35.99 -18.84
N LYS A 216 -9.61 -35.12 -19.71
CA LYS A 216 -9.20 -33.70 -19.77
C LYS A 216 -9.39 -32.96 -18.46
N LEU A 217 -10.46 -33.27 -17.72
CA LEU A 217 -10.67 -32.70 -16.37
C LEU A 217 -9.55 -33.12 -15.42
N THR A 218 -9.20 -34.43 -15.42
CA THR A 218 -8.11 -34.96 -14.58
C THR A 218 -6.76 -34.29 -14.92
N SER A 219 -6.49 -34.08 -16.22
CA SER A 219 -5.26 -33.40 -16.65
C SER A 219 -5.23 -31.96 -16.17
N ILE A 220 -6.27 -31.18 -16.44
CA ILE A 220 -6.34 -29.76 -16.05
C ILE A 220 -6.27 -29.60 -14.54
N THR A 221 -7.02 -30.39 -13.76
CA THR A 221 -7.01 -30.28 -12.29
C THR A 221 -5.67 -30.69 -11.69
N ALA A 222 -5.01 -31.72 -12.22
CA ALA A 222 -3.68 -32.12 -11.74
C ALA A 222 -2.61 -31.05 -12.05
N THR A 223 -2.65 -30.45 -13.24
CA THR A 223 -1.74 -29.36 -13.63
C THR A 223 -1.99 -28.12 -12.78
N LEU A 224 -3.25 -27.67 -12.66
CA LEU A 224 -3.61 -26.53 -11.79
C LEU A 224 -3.14 -26.73 -10.36
N LEU A 225 -3.40 -27.90 -9.78
CA LEU A 225 -3.00 -28.18 -8.41
C LEU A 225 -1.47 -28.16 -8.25
N ALA A 226 -0.72 -28.69 -9.22
CA ALA A 226 0.74 -28.65 -9.19
C ALA A 226 1.29 -27.21 -9.18
N PHE A 227 0.75 -26.35 -10.03
CA PHE A 227 1.14 -24.95 -10.10
C PHE A 227 0.69 -24.16 -8.86
N HIS A 228 -0.51 -24.43 -8.32
CA HIS A 228 -0.96 -23.84 -7.06
C HIS A 228 -0.03 -24.18 -5.89
N VAL A 229 0.43 -25.44 -5.79
CA VAL A 229 1.36 -25.82 -4.70
C VAL A 229 2.70 -25.08 -4.82
N VAL A 230 3.24 -24.92 -6.03
CA VAL A 230 4.46 -24.13 -6.24
C VAL A 230 4.23 -22.67 -5.85
N GLU A 231 3.10 -22.08 -6.27
CA GLU A 231 2.74 -20.70 -5.92
C GLU A 231 2.60 -20.52 -4.40
N MET A 232 1.93 -21.45 -3.72
CA MET A 232 1.84 -21.43 -2.25
C MET A 232 3.23 -21.38 -1.59
N ILE A 233 4.16 -22.20 -2.07
CA ILE A 233 5.55 -22.19 -1.57
C ILE A 233 6.21 -20.84 -1.83
N CYS A 234 6.06 -20.27 -3.03
CA CYS A 234 6.60 -18.95 -3.38
C CYS A 234 6.03 -17.84 -2.50
N MET A 235 4.71 -17.84 -2.27
CA MET A 235 4.06 -16.85 -1.41
C MET A 235 4.50 -16.98 0.05
N VAL A 236 4.63 -18.21 0.57
CA VAL A 236 5.15 -18.43 1.93
C VAL A 236 6.58 -17.93 2.06
N ILE A 237 7.44 -18.17 1.07
CA ILE A 237 8.83 -17.66 1.06
C ILE A 237 8.81 -16.13 1.04
N SER A 238 7.99 -15.50 0.20
CA SER A 238 7.92 -14.04 0.07
C SER A 238 7.45 -13.38 1.37
N VAL A 239 6.36 -13.87 1.98
CA VAL A 239 5.87 -13.36 3.27
C VAL A 239 6.91 -13.56 4.38
N SER A 240 7.53 -14.75 4.43
CA SER A 240 8.57 -15.06 5.44
C SER A 240 9.78 -14.16 5.28
N PHE A 241 10.24 -13.90 4.06
CA PHE A 241 11.34 -12.99 3.81
C PHE A 241 11.02 -11.56 4.27
N LEU A 242 9.86 -11.03 3.91
CA LEU A 242 9.43 -9.69 4.33
C LEU A 242 9.34 -9.60 5.86
N ARG A 243 8.77 -10.61 6.51
CA ARG A 243 8.57 -10.60 7.98
C ARG A 243 9.87 -10.78 8.75
N PHE A 244 10.66 -11.79 8.41
CA PHE A 244 11.81 -12.19 9.24
C PHE A 244 13.13 -11.54 8.82
N VAL A 245 13.33 -11.27 7.53
CA VAL A 245 14.57 -10.66 7.03
C VAL A 245 14.43 -9.13 6.97
N LEU A 246 13.37 -8.61 6.35
CA LEU A 246 13.14 -7.17 6.26
C LEU A 246 12.45 -6.58 7.47
N LYS A 247 11.97 -7.44 8.42
CA LYS A 247 11.30 -7.02 9.66
C LYS A 247 10.09 -6.11 9.42
N VAL A 248 9.35 -6.37 8.33
CA VAL A 248 8.08 -5.68 8.05
C VAL A 248 7.05 -6.12 9.07
N ASP A 249 6.35 -5.18 9.68
CA ASP A 249 5.32 -5.50 10.66
C ASP A 249 3.98 -5.80 9.99
N PHE A 250 3.58 -7.08 10.00
CA PHE A 250 2.27 -7.54 9.53
C PHE A 250 1.24 -7.66 10.66
N GLY A 251 1.54 -7.12 11.84
CA GLY A 251 0.71 -7.27 13.03
C GLY A 251 0.82 -8.66 13.68
N SER A 252 -0.06 -8.92 14.64
CA SER A 252 -0.03 -10.14 15.48
C SER A 252 -0.62 -11.39 14.83
N LYS A 253 -1.39 -11.24 13.73
CA LYS A 253 -2.22 -12.28 13.11
C LYS A 253 -1.51 -13.00 11.96
N LEU A 254 -0.25 -13.32 12.11
CA LEU A 254 0.64 -13.88 11.07
C LEU A 254 0.05 -15.11 10.31
N PRO A 255 -0.61 -16.10 10.95
CA PRO A 255 -1.22 -17.22 10.20
C PRO A 255 -2.27 -16.78 9.18
N LEU A 256 -3.04 -15.73 9.47
CA LEU A 256 -4.04 -15.20 8.54
C LEU A 256 -3.39 -14.42 7.38
N VAL A 257 -2.22 -13.82 7.61
CA VAL A 257 -1.42 -13.19 6.55
C VAL A 257 -0.96 -14.26 5.55
N TYR A 258 -0.46 -15.39 6.00
CA TYR A 258 -0.11 -16.51 5.12
C TYR A 258 -1.32 -17.03 4.36
N LEU A 259 -2.48 -17.17 5.04
CA LEU A 259 -3.72 -17.59 4.38
C LEU A 259 -4.11 -16.62 3.26
N ALA A 260 -4.12 -15.31 3.53
CA ALA A 260 -4.43 -14.30 2.53
C ALA A 260 -3.48 -14.34 1.33
N ALA A 261 -2.17 -14.48 1.59
CA ALA A 261 -1.16 -14.59 0.56
C ALA A 261 -1.38 -15.82 -0.33
N ILE A 262 -1.64 -16.98 0.27
CA ILE A 262 -1.91 -18.24 -0.45
C ILE A 262 -3.17 -18.11 -1.31
N VAL A 263 -4.28 -17.64 -0.74
CA VAL A 263 -5.54 -17.47 -1.49
C VAL A 263 -5.38 -16.46 -2.62
N GLY A 264 -4.64 -15.37 -2.38
CA GLY A 264 -4.29 -14.39 -3.42
C GLY A 264 -3.52 -15.02 -4.58
N GLY A 265 -2.48 -15.81 -4.30
CA GLY A 265 -1.70 -16.53 -5.33
C GLY A 265 -2.54 -17.51 -6.14
N ILE A 266 -3.42 -18.27 -5.48
CA ILE A 266 -4.38 -19.16 -6.14
C ILE A 266 -5.29 -18.37 -7.09
N THR A 267 -5.78 -17.20 -6.66
CA THR A 267 -6.59 -16.30 -7.49
C THR A 267 -5.82 -15.82 -8.72
N GLY A 268 -4.54 -15.45 -8.57
CA GLY A 268 -3.67 -15.03 -9.66
C GLY A 268 -3.51 -16.11 -10.73
N ILE A 269 -3.16 -17.34 -10.33
CA ILE A 269 -3.05 -18.49 -11.26
C ILE A 269 -4.39 -18.73 -12.00
N SER A 270 -5.50 -18.69 -11.27
CA SER A 270 -6.83 -18.93 -11.85
C SER A 270 -7.18 -17.87 -12.90
N MET A 271 -6.84 -16.60 -12.65
CA MET A 271 -6.97 -15.51 -13.62
C MET A 271 -6.13 -15.78 -14.88
N GLY A 272 -4.88 -16.17 -14.71
CA GLY A 272 -4.00 -16.52 -15.83
C GLY A 272 -4.50 -17.71 -16.62
N PHE A 273 -5.01 -18.77 -15.98
CA PHE A 273 -5.63 -19.91 -16.62
C PHE A 273 -6.84 -19.50 -17.45
N PHE A 274 -7.69 -18.62 -16.94
CA PHE A 274 -8.84 -18.09 -17.68
C PHE A 274 -8.41 -17.33 -18.93
N VAL A 275 -7.48 -16.35 -18.80
CA VAL A 275 -6.97 -15.60 -19.95
C VAL A 275 -6.25 -16.51 -20.95
N GLY A 276 -5.45 -17.45 -20.46
CA GLY A 276 -4.76 -18.45 -21.28
C GLY A 276 -5.70 -19.34 -22.10
N SER A 277 -6.93 -19.49 -21.63
CA SER A 277 -7.95 -20.32 -22.32
C SER A 277 -8.58 -19.67 -23.54
N PHE A 278 -8.37 -18.38 -23.80
CA PHE A 278 -8.86 -17.72 -25.01
C PHE A 278 -8.05 -18.11 -26.26
N ARG A 279 -8.66 -17.97 -27.45
CA ARG A 279 -8.03 -18.23 -28.76
C ARG A 279 -7.28 -17.00 -29.28
N ILE A 280 -6.19 -16.66 -28.63
CA ILE A 280 -5.34 -15.52 -28.99
C ILE A 280 -3.90 -16.02 -29.08
N LYS A 281 -3.04 -15.35 -29.85
CA LYS A 281 -1.60 -15.68 -29.95
C LYS A 281 -0.93 -15.62 -28.57
N GLU A 282 -0.03 -16.55 -28.32
CA GLU A 282 0.65 -16.71 -27.01
C GLU A 282 1.29 -15.42 -26.49
N GLY A 283 2.09 -14.74 -27.32
CA GLY A 283 2.71 -13.46 -26.94
C GLY A 283 1.70 -12.39 -26.55
N VAL A 284 0.53 -12.34 -27.22
CA VAL A 284 -0.55 -11.40 -26.86
C VAL A 284 -1.15 -11.75 -25.50
N LYS A 285 -1.37 -13.05 -25.20
CA LYS A 285 -1.88 -13.48 -23.89
C LYS A 285 -0.95 -13.05 -22.75
N MET A 286 0.36 -13.25 -22.91
CA MET A 286 1.34 -12.84 -21.93
C MET A 286 1.30 -11.32 -21.72
N SER A 287 1.27 -10.54 -22.80
CA SER A 287 1.18 -9.08 -22.72
C SER A 287 -0.11 -8.62 -22.04
N VAL A 288 -1.26 -9.26 -22.34
CA VAL A 288 -2.55 -8.94 -21.71
C VAL A 288 -2.50 -9.21 -20.21
N VAL A 289 -2.02 -10.39 -19.82
CA VAL A 289 -1.94 -10.76 -18.39
C VAL A 289 -1.02 -9.80 -17.63
N MET A 290 0.15 -9.49 -18.20
CA MET A 290 1.08 -8.54 -17.59
C MET A 290 0.49 -7.13 -17.50
N ALA A 291 -0.13 -6.64 -18.56
CA ALA A 291 -0.77 -5.33 -18.58
C ALA A 291 -1.91 -5.24 -17.56
N VAL A 292 -2.79 -6.24 -17.50
CA VAL A 292 -3.90 -6.27 -16.52
C VAL A 292 -3.36 -6.33 -15.10
N SER A 293 -2.41 -7.23 -14.82
CA SER A 293 -1.82 -7.36 -13.48
C SER A 293 -1.14 -6.07 -13.03
N MET A 294 -0.32 -5.44 -13.90
CA MET A 294 0.36 -4.19 -13.60
C MET A 294 -0.62 -3.02 -13.40
N THR A 295 -1.65 -2.92 -14.25
CA THR A 295 -2.69 -1.90 -14.13
C THR A 295 -3.46 -2.06 -12.81
N CYS A 296 -3.83 -3.28 -12.45
CA CYS A 296 -4.47 -3.57 -11.17
C CYS A 296 -3.58 -3.17 -9.99
N CYS A 297 -2.29 -3.47 -10.04
CA CYS A 297 -1.32 -3.11 -8.99
C CYS A 297 -1.09 -1.60 -8.91
N PHE A 298 -1.00 -0.91 -10.05
CA PHE A 298 -0.84 0.54 -10.10
C PHE A 298 -2.00 1.23 -9.36
N PHE A 299 -3.24 0.87 -9.69
CA PHE A 299 -4.42 1.46 -9.06
C PHE A 299 -4.66 0.99 -7.62
N SER A 300 -4.05 -0.12 -7.18
CA SER A 300 -4.08 -0.53 -5.77
C SER A 300 -3.14 0.29 -4.87
N GLY A 301 -2.28 1.14 -5.45
CA GLY A 301 -1.36 2.00 -4.73
C GLY A 301 0.09 1.49 -4.67
N LEU A 302 0.50 0.59 -5.58
CA LEU A 302 1.88 0.09 -5.61
C LEU A 302 2.93 1.18 -5.86
N MET A 303 2.60 2.17 -6.71
CA MET A 303 3.49 3.28 -7.05
C MET A 303 3.25 4.53 -6.21
N SER A 304 2.04 4.72 -5.69
CA SER A 304 1.67 5.88 -4.89
C SER A 304 0.53 5.51 -3.94
N ASN A 305 0.73 5.71 -2.64
CA ASN A 305 -0.29 5.42 -1.62
C ASN A 305 -1.57 6.25 -1.81
N THR A 306 -1.46 7.45 -2.40
CA THR A 306 -2.60 8.33 -2.66
C THR A 306 -3.50 7.81 -3.79
N MET A 307 -2.95 7.01 -4.73
CA MET A 307 -3.67 6.53 -5.91
C MET A 307 -4.93 5.75 -5.54
N LYS A 308 -4.84 4.86 -4.54
CA LYS A 308 -5.98 4.09 -4.07
C LYS A 308 -7.09 4.97 -3.50
N GLY A 309 -6.73 6.02 -2.76
CA GLY A 309 -7.67 7.02 -2.24
C GLY A 309 -8.36 7.78 -3.38
N THR A 310 -7.59 8.26 -4.34
CA THR A 310 -8.12 8.96 -5.53
C THR A 310 -9.10 8.08 -6.32
N VAL A 311 -8.78 6.79 -6.49
CA VAL A 311 -9.70 5.85 -7.15
C VAL A 311 -10.95 5.61 -6.30
N ALA A 312 -10.84 5.55 -4.97
CA ALA A 312 -11.98 5.40 -4.08
C ALA A 312 -12.94 6.59 -4.13
N GLU A 313 -12.42 7.81 -4.32
CA GLU A 313 -13.21 9.02 -4.44
C GLU A 313 -13.95 9.11 -5.79
N HIS A 314 -13.32 8.74 -6.90
CA HIS A 314 -13.87 8.92 -8.23
C HIS A 314 -14.59 7.68 -8.78
N CYS A 315 -14.12 6.49 -8.44
CA CYS A 315 -14.67 5.21 -8.92
C CYS A 315 -14.55 4.10 -7.86
N PRO A 316 -15.32 4.14 -6.76
CA PRO A 316 -15.21 3.20 -5.64
C PRO A 316 -15.40 1.74 -6.06
N ILE A 317 -16.27 1.50 -7.05
CA ILE A 317 -16.54 0.15 -7.59
C ILE A 317 -15.27 -0.50 -8.15
N PHE A 318 -14.37 0.29 -8.73
CA PHE A 318 -13.12 -0.25 -9.28
C PHE A 318 -12.24 -0.89 -8.19
N ASN A 319 -12.14 -0.27 -7.01
CA ASN A 319 -11.38 -0.83 -5.89
C ASN A 319 -12.01 -2.13 -5.35
N GLU A 320 -13.34 -2.25 -5.42
CA GLU A 320 -14.04 -3.47 -4.99
C GLU A 320 -13.89 -4.64 -5.96
N ILE A 321 -13.65 -4.36 -7.25
CA ILE A 321 -13.47 -5.36 -8.30
C ILE A 321 -11.98 -5.67 -8.55
N ASN A 322 -11.09 -4.73 -8.29
CA ASN A 322 -9.66 -4.88 -8.55
C ASN A 322 -9.03 -5.99 -7.68
N PRO A 323 -8.56 -7.11 -8.26
CA PRO A 323 -8.00 -8.21 -7.48
C PRO A 323 -6.75 -7.81 -6.69
N ALA A 324 -5.91 -6.89 -7.19
CA ALA A 324 -4.75 -6.40 -6.46
C ALA A 324 -5.18 -5.61 -5.20
N ALA A 325 -6.21 -4.76 -5.33
CA ALA A 325 -6.73 -4.00 -4.20
C ALA A 325 -7.36 -4.93 -3.15
N ILE A 326 -8.12 -5.96 -3.57
CA ILE A 326 -8.73 -6.94 -2.67
C ILE A 326 -7.66 -7.70 -1.88
N ILE A 327 -6.58 -8.16 -2.55
CA ILE A 327 -5.47 -8.87 -1.91
C ILE A 327 -4.73 -7.94 -0.94
N SER A 328 -4.37 -6.74 -1.37
CA SER A 328 -3.69 -5.74 -0.53
C SER A 328 -4.54 -5.36 0.69
N ASP A 329 -5.85 -5.17 0.50
CA ASP A 329 -6.79 -4.84 1.58
C ASP A 329 -6.93 -5.96 2.61
N SER A 330 -6.79 -7.21 2.21
CA SER A 330 -6.84 -8.33 3.16
C SER A 330 -5.72 -8.25 4.19
N PHE A 331 -4.51 -7.85 3.77
CA PHE A 331 -3.38 -7.61 4.69
C PHE A 331 -3.62 -6.36 5.55
N TYR A 332 -4.09 -5.29 4.94
CA TYR A 332 -4.38 -4.04 5.63
C TYR A 332 -5.44 -4.23 6.73
N CYS A 333 -6.51 -4.97 6.42
CA CYS A 333 -7.56 -5.26 7.40
C CYS A 333 -7.04 -6.06 8.60
N LEU A 334 -6.11 -6.98 8.40
CA LEU A 334 -5.52 -7.77 9.49
C LEU A 334 -4.62 -6.96 10.42
N ASN A 335 -3.95 -5.95 9.88
CA ASN A 335 -3.06 -5.10 10.66
C ASN A 335 -3.83 -4.02 11.44
N LEU A 336 -4.83 -3.39 10.81
CA LEU A 336 -5.45 -2.18 11.36
C LEU A 336 -6.70 -2.46 12.21
N TYR A 337 -7.47 -3.51 11.89
CA TYR A 337 -8.76 -3.77 12.52
C TYR A 337 -8.73 -5.03 13.38
N GLU A 338 -9.40 -5.00 14.51
CA GLU A 338 -9.65 -6.21 15.32
C GLU A 338 -10.72 -7.11 14.72
N ASP A 339 -11.70 -6.51 14.03
CA ASP A 339 -12.82 -7.21 13.43
C ASP A 339 -12.40 -7.98 12.17
N TYR A 340 -12.68 -9.27 12.15
CA TYR A 340 -12.43 -10.16 11.01
C TYR A 340 -13.45 -10.03 9.88
N ARG A 341 -14.54 -9.29 10.05
CA ARG A 341 -15.63 -9.20 9.05
C ARG A 341 -15.10 -8.70 7.70
N ARG A 342 -14.34 -7.61 7.71
CA ARG A 342 -13.76 -7.04 6.49
C ARG A 342 -12.77 -8.01 5.83
N PHE A 343 -11.92 -8.63 6.61
CA PHE A 343 -10.99 -9.65 6.13
C PHE A 343 -11.72 -10.83 5.49
N THR A 344 -12.75 -11.37 6.15
CA THR A 344 -13.54 -12.50 5.65
C THR A 344 -14.22 -12.17 4.32
N VAL A 345 -14.76 -10.95 4.16
CA VAL A 345 -15.34 -10.50 2.88
C VAL A 345 -14.27 -10.51 1.78
N LYS A 346 -13.06 -10.02 2.03
CA LYS A 346 -11.99 -10.01 1.01
C LYS A 346 -11.52 -11.44 0.65
N ILE A 347 -11.42 -12.34 1.62
CA ILE A 347 -11.10 -13.75 1.36
C ILE A 347 -12.21 -14.43 0.53
N ILE A 348 -13.48 -14.19 0.86
CA ILE A 348 -14.61 -14.72 0.08
C ILE A 348 -14.58 -14.15 -1.34
N SER A 349 -14.31 -12.88 -1.53
CA SER A 349 -14.20 -12.27 -2.86
C SER A 349 -13.09 -12.93 -3.69
N MET A 350 -11.91 -13.19 -3.11
CA MET A 350 -10.82 -13.93 -3.76
C MET A 350 -11.24 -15.36 -4.11
N ALA A 351 -11.94 -16.05 -3.23
CA ALA A 351 -12.44 -17.40 -3.50
C ALA A 351 -13.47 -17.40 -4.64
N VAL A 352 -14.37 -16.43 -4.69
CA VAL A 352 -15.33 -16.25 -5.80
C VAL A 352 -14.59 -16.02 -7.12
N TYR A 353 -13.60 -15.15 -7.16
CA TYR A 353 -12.77 -14.95 -8.36
C TYR A 353 -12.05 -16.23 -8.80
N THR A 354 -11.47 -16.96 -7.85
CA THR A 354 -10.82 -18.24 -8.14
C THR A 354 -11.78 -19.22 -8.81
N VAL A 355 -12.98 -19.36 -8.27
CA VAL A 355 -14.01 -20.26 -8.82
C VAL A 355 -14.45 -19.79 -10.21
N LEU A 356 -14.77 -18.50 -10.37
CA LEU A 356 -15.23 -17.94 -11.64
C LEU A 356 -14.18 -18.09 -12.75
N PHE A 357 -12.93 -17.75 -12.47
CA PHE A 357 -11.84 -17.86 -13.44
C PHE A 357 -11.51 -19.31 -13.76
N THR A 358 -11.48 -20.19 -12.76
CA THR A 358 -11.19 -21.62 -12.99
C THR A 358 -12.30 -22.27 -13.80
N LEU A 359 -13.57 -22.04 -13.46
CA LEU A 359 -14.71 -22.58 -14.22
C LEU A 359 -14.77 -22.00 -15.62
N GLY A 360 -14.60 -20.68 -15.78
CA GLY A 360 -14.56 -20.04 -17.09
C GLY A 360 -13.44 -20.58 -17.97
N GLY A 361 -12.24 -20.71 -17.45
CA GLY A 361 -11.10 -21.31 -18.14
C GLY A 361 -11.34 -22.76 -18.53
N TYR A 362 -11.92 -23.55 -17.61
CA TYR A 362 -12.29 -24.95 -17.91
C TYR A 362 -13.34 -25.07 -19.04
N VAL A 363 -14.39 -24.27 -18.99
CA VAL A 363 -15.44 -24.28 -20.02
C VAL A 363 -14.88 -23.92 -21.41
N LEU A 364 -14.03 -22.90 -21.46
CA LEU A 364 -13.36 -22.50 -22.71
C LEU A 364 -12.42 -23.60 -23.23
N THR A 365 -11.67 -24.24 -22.33
CA THR A 365 -10.71 -25.30 -22.69
C THR A 365 -11.43 -26.63 -23.06
N ARG A 366 -12.52 -26.97 -22.38
CA ARG A 366 -13.26 -28.21 -22.62
C ARG A 366 -13.87 -28.31 -24.04
N ARG A 367 -14.37 -27.18 -24.57
CA ARG A 367 -15.02 -27.11 -25.89
C ARG A 367 -14.05 -27.33 -27.05
N ARG A 368 -12.74 -27.36 -26.80
CA ARG A 368 -11.74 -27.55 -27.86
C ARG A 368 -11.51 -29.03 -28.09
N LYS A 369 -12.08 -29.53 -29.17
CA LYS A 369 -11.75 -30.84 -29.75
C LYS A 369 -10.64 -30.62 -30.79
N TYR A 370 -9.62 -31.45 -30.77
CA TYR A 370 -8.62 -31.50 -31.83
C TYR A 370 -9.33 -31.89 -33.15
N ALA A 371 -9.33 -31.01 -34.13
CA ALA A 371 -10.08 -31.22 -35.37
C ALA A 371 -9.27 -31.95 -36.45
N SER A 372 -7.95 -32.08 -36.32
CA SER A 372 -7.08 -32.86 -37.22
C SER A 372 -5.72 -33.14 -36.55
N LEU A 373 -5.26 -34.36 -36.67
CA LEU A 373 -3.83 -34.70 -36.68
C LEU A 373 -3.29 -34.38 -38.05
#